data_6ce0bbea44f0eb6f0ef5f124d6f0fd1d
#
_entry.id   6ce0bbea44f0eb6f0ef5f124d6f0fd1d
#
_cell.length_a   1.000
_cell.length_b   1.000
_cell.length_c   1.000
_cell.angle_alpha   90.00
_cell.angle_beta   90.00
_cell.angle_gamma   90.00
#
_symmetry.space_group_name_H-M   'P 1'
#
loop_
_entity.id
_entity.type
_entity.pdbx_description
1 polymer ?
#
loop_
_entity_poly.entity_id
_entity_poly.type
_entity_poly.pdbx_seq_one_letter_code
_entity_poly.pdbx_strand_id
1 'polypeptide(L)'
;MKINKIKITNFKSIYGTQEFDFNELNGMIKLSGPIGSGKTSLLEAILFGLYGTIKDHKNPNLIAWNTKDYKVELWLTSGKHDIYISRSCYSEMVAKIDGKDLQAPSKNDYQKILEEYYDVPRIAIERMCIISFNQFMSLASMNPFQTKC
;
A
#
# COMPACT_ATOMS: atom_id res chain seq x y z
N MET A 1 12.85 3.84 -3.69
CA MET A 1 11.60 3.23 -4.22
C MET A 1 10.66 4.30 -4.74
N LYS A 2 10.10 4.15 -5.95
CA LYS A 2 9.10 5.04 -6.56
C LYS A 2 7.88 4.21 -6.94
N ILE A 3 6.68 4.66 -6.56
CA ILE A 3 5.44 4.07 -7.05
C ILE A 3 5.14 4.70 -8.41
N ASN A 4 5.01 3.87 -9.44
CA ASN A 4 4.76 4.32 -10.80
C ASN A 4 3.27 4.37 -11.10
N LYS A 5 2.52 3.36 -10.64
CA LYS A 5 1.10 3.21 -10.94
C LYS A 5 0.43 2.32 -9.92
N ILE A 6 -0.82 2.58 -9.61
CA ILE A 6 -1.68 1.69 -8.84
C ILE A 6 -3.04 1.55 -9.52
N LYS A 7 -3.56 0.33 -9.57
CA LYS A 7 -4.92 0.01 -10.01
C LYS A 7 -5.64 -0.70 -8.88
N ILE A 8 -6.80 -0.17 -8.54
CA ILE A 8 -7.56 -0.59 -7.36
C ILE A 8 -8.97 -0.95 -7.82
N THR A 9 -9.44 -2.10 -7.40
CA THR A 9 -10.81 -2.58 -7.68
C THR A 9 -11.49 -2.91 -6.37
N ASN A 10 -12.65 -2.31 -6.11
CA ASN A 10 -13.55 -2.61 -5.00
C ASN A 10 -12.89 -2.64 -3.62
N PHE A 11 -12.02 -1.71 -3.34
CA PHE A 11 -11.23 -1.68 -2.10
C PHE A 11 -11.71 -0.56 -1.17
N LYS A 12 -12.24 -0.92 0.00
CA LYS A 12 -12.77 0.00 1.02
C LYS A 12 -13.80 0.96 0.44
N SER A 13 -13.52 2.26 0.39
CA SER A 13 -14.41 3.28 -0.20
C SER A 13 -14.20 3.50 -1.70
N ILE A 14 -13.34 2.72 -2.35
CA ILE A 14 -13.14 2.76 -3.80
C ILE A 14 -14.02 1.69 -4.45
N TYR A 15 -15.03 2.11 -5.18
CA TYR A 15 -15.97 1.26 -5.92
C TYR A 15 -15.56 1.15 -7.39
N GLY A 16 -15.76 -0.03 -7.96
CA GLY A 16 -15.33 -0.32 -9.32
C GLY A 16 -13.82 -0.31 -9.45
N THR A 17 -13.30 -0.08 -10.63
CA THR A 17 -11.88 -0.02 -10.90
C THR A 17 -11.43 1.41 -11.10
N GLN A 18 -10.44 1.83 -10.32
CA GLN A 18 -9.76 3.13 -10.46
C GLN A 18 -8.26 2.91 -10.66
N GLU A 19 -7.68 3.72 -11.51
CA GLU A 19 -6.27 3.69 -11.85
C GLU A 19 -5.64 5.05 -11.58
N PHE A 20 -4.48 5.06 -10.93
CA PHE A 20 -3.70 6.26 -10.65
C PHE A 20 -2.30 6.05 -11.20
N ASP A 21 -1.93 6.87 -12.17
CA ASP A 21 -0.61 6.88 -12.80
C ASP A 21 0.22 8.05 -12.22
N PHE A 22 1.38 7.72 -11.69
CA PHE A 22 2.32 8.66 -11.07
C PHE A 22 3.59 8.84 -11.88
N ASN A 23 3.70 8.24 -13.06
CA ASN A 23 4.94 8.24 -13.85
C ASN A 23 5.44 9.65 -14.17
N GLU A 24 4.52 10.53 -14.58
CA GLU A 24 4.82 11.92 -14.95
C GLU A 24 4.87 12.86 -13.75
N LEU A 25 4.46 12.40 -12.56
CA LEU A 25 4.43 13.22 -11.36
C LEU A 25 5.80 13.19 -10.67
N ASN A 26 6.32 14.38 -10.38
CA ASN A 26 7.58 14.57 -9.69
C ASN A 26 7.41 15.53 -8.50
N GLY A 27 8.23 15.31 -7.46
CA GLY A 27 8.20 16.14 -6.26
C GLY A 27 7.00 15.87 -5.35
N MET A 28 6.40 16.92 -4.81
CA MET A 28 5.28 16.82 -3.87
C MET A 28 3.95 16.68 -4.63
N ILE A 29 3.23 15.61 -4.35
CA ILE A 29 1.91 15.34 -4.91
C ILE A 29 0.85 15.64 -3.86
N LYS A 30 -0.07 16.55 -4.17
CA LYS A 30 -1.24 16.84 -3.34
C LYS A 30 -2.45 16.02 -3.79
N LEU A 31 -2.95 15.16 -2.90
CA LEU A 31 -4.22 14.45 -3.10
C LEU A 31 -5.33 15.21 -2.39
N SER A 32 -6.26 15.80 -3.12
CA SER A 32 -7.39 16.56 -2.59
C SER A 32 -8.73 16.03 -3.10
N GLY A 33 -9.78 16.24 -2.33
CA GLY A 33 -11.13 15.81 -2.65
C GLY A 33 -12.04 15.86 -1.43
N PRO A 34 -13.37 15.72 -1.59
CA PRO A 34 -14.32 15.74 -0.48
C PRO A 34 -14.08 14.60 0.52
N ILE A 35 -14.70 14.71 1.69
CA ILE A 35 -14.69 13.63 2.69
C ILE A 35 -15.38 12.41 2.07
N GLY A 36 -14.80 11.22 2.29
CA GLY A 36 -15.33 9.98 1.72
C GLY A 36 -14.90 9.67 0.28
N SER A 37 -14.15 10.52 -0.39
CA SER A 37 -13.69 10.31 -1.78
C SER A 37 -12.60 9.24 -1.97
N GLY A 38 -12.26 8.47 -0.94
CA GLY A 38 -11.30 7.37 -1.06
C GLY A 38 -9.82 7.74 -0.88
N LYS A 39 -9.49 8.97 -0.46
CA LYS A 39 -8.08 9.40 -0.27
C LYS A 39 -7.31 8.49 0.68
N THR A 40 -7.88 8.20 1.85
CA THR A 40 -7.27 7.27 2.82
C THR A 40 -7.22 5.86 2.26
N SER A 41 -8.26 5.42 1.55
CA SER A 41 -8.31 4.10 0.93
C SER A 41 -7.23 3.93 -0.15
N LEU A 42 -6.86 4.97 -0.86
CA LEU A 42 -5.73 4.94 -1.81
C LEU A 42 -4.40 4.69 -1.07
N LEU A 43 -4.13 5.40 0.02
CA LEU A 43 -2.91 5.19 0.81
C LEU A 43 -2.87 3.79 1.43
N GLU A 44 -4.00 3.32 1.94
CA GLU A 44 -4.13 1.97 2.49
C GLU A 44 -3.99 0.88 1.41
N ALA A 45 -4.48 1.13 0.19
CA ALA A 45 -4.28 0.23 -0.94
C ALA A 45 -2.80 0.13 -1.34
N ILE A 46 -2.04 1.23 -1.27
CA ILE A 46 -0.60 1.21 -1.48
C ILE A 46 0.09 0.34 -0.42
N LEU A 47 -0.22 0.54 0.87
CA LEU A 47 0.32 -0.29 1.96
C LEU A 47 -0.04 -1.77 1.78
N PHE A 48 -1.30 -2.03 1.43
CA PHE A 48 -1.76 -3.39 1.18
C PHE A 48 -1.04 -4.02 -0.02
N GLY A 49 -0.86 -3.27 -1.10
CA GLY A 49 -0.10 -3.71 -2.27
C GLY A 49 1.34 -4.09 -1.91
N LEU A 50 2.02 -3.27 -1.12
CA LEU A 50 3.39 -3.51 -0.69
C LEU A 50 3.53 -4.70 0.28
N TYR A 51 2.68 -4.75 1.32
CA TYR A 51 2.90 -5.66 2.47
C TYR A 51 1.81 -6.72 2.66
N GLY A 52 0.71 -6.67 1.92
CA GLY A 52 -0.40 -7.63 2.02
C GLY A 52 -1.23 -7.53 3.30
N THR A 53 -0.90 -6.60 4.18
CA THR A 53 -1.62 -6.37 5.44
C THR A 53 -1.74 -4.88 5.70
N ILE A 54 -2.85 -4.49 6.32
CA ILE A 54 -3.05 -3.15 6.87
C ILE A 54 -3.26 -3.33 8.37
N LYS A 55 -2.61 -2.50 9.16
CA LYS A 55 -2.74 -2.50 10.61
C LYS A 55 -4.22 -2.33 10.99
N ASP A 56 -4.68 -3.15 11.91
CA ASP A 56 -6.03 -3.13 12.49
C ASP A 56 -7.18 -3.51 11.52
N HIS A 57 -6.89 -4.01 10.31
CA HIS A 57 -7.90 -4.45 9.35
C HIS A 57 -7.75 -5.94 8.99
N LYS A 58 -8.83 -6.70 9.17
CA LYS A 58 -8.98 -8.06 8.63
C LYS A 58 -9.38 -7.99 7.15
N ASN A 59 -9.03 -9.00 6.38
CA ASN A 59 -9.33 -9.06 4.94
C ASN A 59 -10.80 -8.75 4.55
N PRO A 60 -11.84 -9.19 5.28
CA PRO A 60 -13.23 -8.85 4.95
C PRO A 60 -13.53 -7.35 5.00
N ASN A 61 -12.83 -6.60 5.84
CA ASN A 61 -13.01 -5.16 5.98
C ASN A 61 -12.34 -4.34 4.86
N LEU A 62 -11.64 -5.02 3.94
CA LEU A 62 -10.99 -4.40 2.78
C LEU A 62 -11.89 -4.40 1.55
N ILE A 63 -12.95 -5.20 1.53
CA ILE A 63 -13.92 -5.28 0.44
C ILE A 63 -14.82 -4.03 0.48
N ALA A 64 -15.02 -3.38 -0.64
CA ALA A 64 -15.99 -2.29 -0.74
C ALA A 64 -17.42 -2.80 -0.49
N TRP A 65 -18.23 -1.98 0.17
CA TRP A 65 -19.59 -2.40 0.53
C TRP A 65 -20.41 -2.79 -0.71
N ASN A 66 -21.21 -3.85 -0.59
CA ASN A 66 -22.00 -4.45 -1.68
C ASN A 66 -21.18 -5.02 -2.86
N THR A 67 -19.89 -5.26 -2.66
CA THR A 67 -19.07 -6.01 -3.61
C THR A 67 -18.64 -7.34 -3.00
N LYS A 68 -18.13 -8.25 -3.84
CA LYS A 68 -17.74 -9.60 -3.39
C LYS A 68 -16.24 -9.81 -3.34
N ASP A 69 -15.50 -8.96 -4.03
CA ASP A 69 -14.07 -9.10 -4.22
C ASP A 69 -13.38 -7.75 -4.19
N TYR A 70 -12.07 -7.78 -4.02
CA TYR A 70 -11.19 -6.64 -4.24
C TYR A 70 -9.90 -7.09 -4.92
N LYS A 71 -9.28 -6.17 -5.63
CA LYS A 71 -7.96 -6.36 -6.23
C LYS A 71 -7.15 -5.08 -6.13
N VAL A 72 -5.87 -5.22 -5.79
CA VAL A 72 -4.90 -4.14 -5.81
C VAL A 72 -3.72 -4.58 -6.65
N GLU A 73 -3.40 -3.79 -7.67
CA GLU A 73 -2.26 -3.98 -8.56
C GLU A 73 -1.34 -2.78 -8.43
N LEU A 74 -0.06 -3.04 -8.18
CA LEU A 74 0.94 -2.01 -7.91
C LEU A 74 2.14 -2.19 -8.83
N TRP A 75 2.56 -1.12 -9.48
CA TRP A 75 3.79 -1.03 -10.27
C TRP A 75 4.72 -0.04 -9.58
N LEU A 76 5.92 -0.47 -9.31
CA LEU A 76 6.93 0.35 -8.65
C LEU A 76 8.33 0.06 -9.18
N THR A 77 9.22 1.03 -9.02
CA THR A 77 10.65 0.89 -9.30
C THR A 77 11.42 1.03 -7.97
N SER A 78 12.28 0.08 -7.67
CA SER A 78 13.15 0.09 -6.50
C SER A 78 14.59 -0.18 -6.92
N GLY A 79 15.47 0.79 -6.72
CA GLY A 79 16.82 0.74 -7.26
C GLY A 79 16.81 0.66 -8.78
N LYS A 80 17.25 -0.49 -9.32
CA LYS A 80 17.28 -0.78 -10.77
C LYS A 80 16.19 -1.75 -11.21
N HIS A 81 15.31 -2.17 -10.28
CA HIS A 81 14.32 -3.21 -10.51
C HIS A 81 12.93 -2.65 -10.69
N ASP A 82 12.24 -3.13 -11.72
CA ASP A 82 10.82 -2.89 -11.94
C ASP A 82 10.01 -4.03 -11.33
N ILE A 83 9.12 -3.69 -10.42
CA ILE A 83 8.36 -4.63 -9.62
C ILE A 83 6.87 -4.44 -9.90
N TYR A 84 6.19 -5.52 -10.22
CA TYR A 84 4.74 -5.61 -10.30
C TYR A 84 4.21 -6.54 -9.22
N ILE A 85 3.17 -6.11 -8.52
CA ILE A 85 2.51 -6.88 -7.47
C ILE A 85 1.01 -6.83 -7.69
N SER A 86 0.35 -7.99 -7.64
CA SER A 86 -1.11 -8.11 -7.66
C SER A 86 -1.59 -8.92 -6.46
N ARG A 87 -2.51 -8.34 -5.70
CA ARG A 87 -3.15 -8.97 -4.55
C ARG A 87 -4.66 -8.87 -4.66
N SER A 88 -5.35 -9.96 -4.35
CA SER A 88 -6.81 -10.03 -4.30
C SER A 88 -7.28 -10.92 -3.16
N CYS A 89 -8.60 -10.92 -2.90
CA CYS A 89 -9.18 -11.74 -1.85
C CYS A 89 -9.25 -13.22 -2.21
N TYR A 90 -9.42 -13.55 -3.49
CA TYR A 90 -9.68 -14.94 -3.95
C TYR A 90 -8.59 -15.53 -4.82
N SER A 91 -7.72 -14.70 -5.40
CA SER A 91 -6.64 -15.17 -6.25
C SER A 91 -5.33 -15.26 -5.50
N GLU A 92 -4.45 -16.11 -5.99
CA GLU A 92 -3.08 -16.13 -5.50
C GLU A 92 -2.39 -14.78 -5.75
N MET A 93 -1.48 -14.44 -4.87
CA MET A 93 -0.61 -13.30 -5.07
C MET A 93 0.26 -13.52 -6.28
N VAL A 94 0.32 -12.56 -7.17
CA VAL A 94 1.23 -12.54 -8.31
C VAL A 94 2.25 -11.43 -8.11
N ALA A 95 3.52 -11.75 -8.30
CA ALA A 95 4.58 -10.75 -8.30
C ALA A 95 5.54 -11.01 -9.46
N LYS A 96 6.04 -9.93 -10.08
CA LYS A 96 7.05 -9.98 -11.13
C LYS A 96 8.16 -9.00 -10.81
N ILE A 97 9.39 -9.41 -11.09
CA ILE A 97 10.59 -8.57 -10.96
C ILE A 97 11.26 -8.56 -12.31
N ASP A 98 11.44 -7.37 -12.88
CA ASP A 98 12.02 -7.18 -14.23
C ASP A 98 11.32 -8.03 -15.30
N GLY A 99 9.98 -8.10 -15.21
CA GLY A 99 9.13 -8.87 -16.13
C GLY A 99 9.10 -10.38 -15.91
N LYS A 100 9.90 -10.92 -14.99
CA LYS A 100 9.94 -12.35 -14.66
C LYS A 100 9.01 -12.67 -13.50
N ASP A 101 8.21 -13.72 -13.64
CA ASP A 101 7.33 -14.18 -12.57
C ASP A 101 8.15 -14.65 -11.37
N LEU A 102 7.85 -14.09 -10.20
CA LEU A 102 8.41 -14.55 -8.94
C LEU A 102 7.77 -15.90 -8.58
N GLN A 103 8.58 -16.87 -8.21
CA GLN A 103 8.14 -18.17 -7.73
C GLN A 103 8.52 -18.31 -6.25
N ALA A 104 7.55 -18.61 -5.40
CA ALA A 104 7.81 -18.86 -3.98
C ALA A 104 6.85 -19.94 -3.44
N PRO A 105 7.27 -20.75 -2.46
CA PRO A 105 6.45 -21.83 -1.91
C PRO A 105 5.22 -21.34 -1.14
N SER A 106 5.28 -20.16 -0.55
CA SER A 106 4.19 -19.60 0.25
C SER A 106 4.06 -18.08 0.07
N LYS A 107 2.89 -17.53 0.48
CA LYS A 107 2.66 -16.08 0.49
C LYS A 107 3.66 -15.32 1.37
N ASN A 108 4.09 -15.93 2.46
CA ASN A 108 5.08 -15.33 3.36
C ASN A 108 6.47 -15.27 2.72
N ASP A 109 6.84 -16.29 1.94
CA ASP A 109 8.11 -16.31 1.23
C ASP A 109 8.12 -15.28 0.08
N TYR A 110 6.99 -15.15 -0.64
CA TYR A 110 6.81 -14.06 -1.60
C TYR A 110 7.07 -12.70 -0.97
N GLN A 111 6.49 -12.47 0.21
CA GLN A 111 6.63 -11.19 0.91
C GLN A 111 8.07 -10.93 1.34
N LYS A 112 8.76 -11.93 1.88
CA LYS A 112 10.18 -11.80 2.27
C LYS A 112 11.07 -11.46 1.07
N ILE A 113 10.91 -12.18 -0.04
CA ILE A 113 11.68 -11.92 -1.26
C ILE A 113 11.41 -10.49 -1.77
N LEU A 114 10.15 -10.03 -1.81
CA LEU A 114 9.83 -8.68 -2.23
C LEU A 114 10.46 -7.62 -1.31
N GLU A 115 10.45 -7.85 0.00
CA GLU A 115 11.04 -6.91 0.97
C GLU A 115 12.56 -6.77 0.81
N GLU A 116 13.26 -7.78 0.28
CA GLU A 116 14.69 -7.69 -0.07
C GLU A 116 14.96 -6.71 -1.23
N TYR A 117 13.97 -6.53 -2.13
CA TYR A 117 14.07 -5.57 -3.23
C TYR A 117 13.61 -4.16 -2.85
N TYR A 118 12.96 -3.98 -1.70
CA TYR A 118 12.54 -2.65 -1.26
C TYR A 118 13.72 -1.89 -0.65
N ASP A 119 13.98 -0.68 -1.15
CA ASP A 119 15.05 0.19 -0.60
C ASP A 119 14.72 0.73 0.79
N VAL A 120 13.47 0.58 1.23
CA VAL A 120 12.95 1.17 2.47
C VAL A 120 12.28 0.08 3.31
N PRO A 121 12.70 -0.13 4.55
CA PRO A 121 12.09 -1.12 5.42
C PRO A 121 10.64 -0.75 5.77
N ARG A 122 9.79 -1.76 5.95
CA ARG A 122 8.36 -1.62 6.26
C ARG A 122 8.09 -0.61 7.38
N ILE A 123 8.83 -0.70 8.46
CA ILE A 123 8.65 0.17 9.63
C ILE A 123 8.86 1.67 9.30
N ALA A 124 9.77 1.96 8.36
CA ALA A 124 10.00 3.33 7.92
C ALA A 124 8.81 3.85 7.09
N ILE A 125 8.26 3.03 6.20
CA ILE A 125 7.07 3.41 5.42
C ILE A 125 5.86 3.60 6.34
N GLU A 126 5.59 2.68 7.25
CA GLU A 126 4.45 2.78 8.16
C GLU A 126 4.53 3.93 9.17
N ARG A 127 5.73 4.30 9.61
CA ARG A 127 5.92 5.31 10.67
C ARG A 127 6.34 6.68 10.16
N MET A 128 7.04 6.74 9.04
CA MET A 128 7.65 7.98 8.54
C MET A 128 7.04 8.46 7.21
N CYS A 129 6.59 7.54 6.37
CA CYS A 129 6.10 7.89 5.03
C CYS A 129 4.58 8.02 4.98
N ILE A 130 3.83 7.31 5.84
CA ILE A 130 2.37 7.37 5.89
C ILE A 130 1.93 7.73 7.30
N ILE A 131 1.71 9.02 7.52
CA ILE A 131 1.21 9.54 8.79
C ILE A 131 -0.29 9.75 8.65
N SER A 132 -1.09 8.90 9.30
CA SER A 132 -2.53 9.11 9.41
C SER A 132 -2.84 10.23 10.40
N PHE A 133 -4.04 10.83 10.27
CA PHE A 133 -4.49 11.88 11.20
C PHE A 133 -4.42 11.42 12.67
N ASN A 134 -4.81 10.18 12.96
CA ASN A 134 -4.76 9.62 14.32
C ASN A 134 -3.31 9.49 14.84
N GLN A 135 -2.37 9.12 13.99
CA GLN A 135 -0.95 9.06 14.35
C GLN A 135 -0.37 10.46 14.58
N PHE A 136 -0.77 11.44 13.76
CA PHE A 136 -0.39 12.82 13.95
C PHE A 136 -0.92 13.38 15.29
N MET A 137 -2.19 13.12 15.61
CA MET A 137 -2.77 13.54 16.90
C MET A 137 -2.09 12.86 18.09
N SER A 138 -1.72 11.58 17.96
CA SER A 138 -0.94 10.87 18.98
C SER A 138 0.45 11.48 19.19
N LEU A 139 1.15 11.83 18.12
CA LEU A 139 2.45 12.51 18.19
C LEU A 139 2.32 13.93 18.79
N ALA A 140 1.29 14.67 18.40
CA ALA A 140 1.03 16.03 18.93
C ALA A 140 0.62 16.03 20.40
N SER A 141 0.00 14.95 20.88
CA SER A 141 -0.40 14.78 22.29
C SER A 141 0.70 14.20 23.19
N MET A 142 1.82 13.75 22.64
CA MET A 142 2.97 13.31 23.41
C MET A 142 3.61 14.52 24.11
N ASN A 143 3.40 14.63 25.42
CA ASN A 143 4.03 15.63 26.25
C ASN A 143 5.55 15.46 26.17
N PRO A 144 6.32 16.53 25.86
CA PRO A 144 7.78 16.45 25.72
C PRO A 144 8.52 16.12 27.04
N PHE A 145 7.81 15.98 28.14
CA PHE A 145 8.38 15.73 29.47
C PHE A 145 8.26 14.27 29.97
N GLN A 146 7.81 13.32 29.18
CA GLN A 146 7.78 11.90 29.57
C GLN A 146 8.95 11.06 29.02
N THR A 147 10.04 11.66 28.62
CA THR A 147 11.34 10.99 28.51
C THR A 147 12.04 11.05 29.86
N LYS A 148 11.57 10.27 30.83
CA LYS A 148 12.39 9.87 31.98
C LYS A 148 12.75 8.40 31.84
N CYS A 149 14.05 8.23 31.67
CA CYS A 149 14.92 7.08 31.93
C CYS A 149 14.30 5.69 32.11
#